data_ad44c71b326e7f451ff832aba2e47905
#
_entry.id   ad44c71b326e7f451ff832aba2e47905
#
_cell.length_a   1.000
_cell.length_b   1.000
_cell.length_c   1.000
_cell.angle_alpha   90.00
_cell.angle_beta   90.00
_cell.angle_gamma   90.00
#
_symmetry.space_group_name_H-M   'P 1'
#
loop_
_entity.id
_entity.type
_entity.pdbx_description
1 polymer ?
#
loop_
_entity_poly.entity_id
_entity_poly.type
_entity_poly.pdbx_seq_one_letter_code
_entity_poly.pdbx_strand_id
1 'polypeptide(L)'
;MEISKRPNSAEGWANLIKDQALPLLPNTSAQLITALKQSDLAFSKLSALIHRDPIACLYLIKFANQQNKNPNTEIHSPDHAISMLGMDKVRTIMKKLPTLKLNPRNIAHREYLQSLCNSLHAAAQADAMAEAKPLLPREKLYWSTLFAGTGFWLMWSAAPHEMRIVQYLTFEERMPMEQAQKKVLGCTILDISQFLGNLWQLPTFTQASMIEGLKPSRRQLVEISRACPETSGIPANVNRDIKLLINTPTFPTFLGNFIALESYKNWHGRNFERAISIYGAYMALDYQTAYHHVRDAAIKVSREHPIPYILLPAKHLLQIPSDITRVSKPSWATDEIPHKPKAAQASVATQEQTSDPKNSQASEDSTPKQKPETMAGLATNHIAKIKDKRNLQMLSELTSNMLKHPERFQDIHELMNAAVQCIKYGLGLERSSAALINSSCTKLVTYYTSGMMDSPKLADLVIDLTKPSLFQKLAQKPLGTWINQSNFPKMRNAIPTALVNASQSHHFFIQSIFAKNKPVVIIYADSGERGSELTEEDYKYFKILCRALGHCVEHFSDRKATLKKSQQIST
;
A
#
# COMPACT_ATOMS: atom_id res chain seq x y z
N MET A 1 23.40 13.56 20.61
CA MET A 1 23.18 12.80 19.35
C MET A 1 22.76 13.83 18.31
N GLU A 2 23.68 14.21 17.42
CA GLU A 2 23.39 15.16 16.34
C GLU A 2 22.27 14.58 15.48
N ILE A 3 21.24 15.38 15.24
CA ILE A 3 20.18 15.07 14.27
C ILE A 3 20.86 15.10 12.89
N SER A 4 21.28 13.94 12.42
CA SER A 4 21.82 13.79 11.07
C SER A 4 20.77 14.33 10.09
N LYS A 5 21.11 15.40 9.35
CA LYS A 5 20.25 15.96 8.31
C LYS A 5 19.85 14.83 7.35
N ARG A 6 18.55 14.60 7.21
CA ARG A 6 18.01 13.59 6.26
C ARG A 6 18.59 13.87 4.86
N PRO A 7 18.97 12.82 4.12
CA PRO A 7 19.40 13.01 2.74
C PRO A 7 18.29 13.64 1.90
N ASN A 8 18.66 14.50 0.96
CA ASN A 8 17.74 15.14 0.01
C ASN A 8 18.17 14.92 -1.45
N SER A 9 19.03 13.93 -1.69
CA SER A 9 19.54 13.57 -3.00
C SER A 9 19.62 12.04 -3.14
N ALA A 10 19.60 11.56 -4.38
CA ALA A 10 19.70 10.13 -4.68
C ALA A 10 21.02 9.53 -4.17
N GLU A 11 22.13 10.24 -4.36
CA GLU A 11 23.44 9.83 -3.87
C GLU A 11 23.47 9.74 -2.33
N GLY A 12 22.92 10.75 -1.64
CA GLY A 12 22.84 10.77 -0.19
C GLY A 12 22.06 9.59 0.36
N TRP A 13 20.89 9.29 -0.22
CA TRP A 13 20.09 8.13 0.13
C TRP A 13 20.82 6.82 -0.17
N ALA A 14 21.38 6.67 -1.39
CA ALA A 14 22.11 5.47 -1.77
C ALA A 14 23.29 5.18 -0.83
N ASN A 15 24.06 6.20 -0.46
CA ASN A 15 25.17 6.06 0.49
C ASN A 15 24.71 5.68 1.90
N LEU A 16 23.55 6.18 2.34
CA LEU A 16 22.98 5.83 3.65
C LEU A 16 22.54 4.35 3.71
N ILE A 17 21.97 3.82 2.61
CA ILE A 17 21.31 2.51 2.62
C ILE A 17 22.09 1.39 1.90
N LYS A 18 23.19 1.68 1.20
CA LYS A 18 23.95 0.71 0.39
C LYS A 18 24.44 -0.53 1.15
N ASP A 19 24.72 -0.35 2.44
CA ASP A 19 25.27 -1.41 3.30
C ASP A 19 24.18 -2.07 4.15
N GLN A 20 22.93 -1.61 4.05
CA GLN A 20 21.82 -2.24 4.74
C GLN A 20 21.48 -3.58 4.09
N ALA A 21 21.54 -4.64 4.90
CA ALA A 21 21.17 -5.97 4.43
C ALA A 21 19.65 -6.11 4.34
N LEU A 22 19.16 -6.40 3.14
CA LEU A 22 17.76 -6.75 2.91
C LEU A 22 17.46 -8.14 3.46
N PRO A 23 16.35 -8.33 4.18
CA PRO A 23 16.02 -9.62 4.74
C PRO A 23 15.38 -10.56 3.71
N LEU A 24 15.78 -11.84 3.75
CA LEU A 24 15.17 -12.93 3.01
C LEU A 24 13.71 -13.16 3.46
N LEU A 25 12.91 -13.69 2.55
CA LEU A 25 11.55 -14.13 2.87
C LEU A 25 11.59 -15.29 3.88
N PRO A 26 10.70 -15.31 4.91
CA PRO A 26 10.78 -16.29 6.00
C PRO A 26 10.76 -17.75 5.53
N ASN A 27 9.84 -18.07 4.59
CA ASN A 27 9.70 -19.43 4.08
C ASN A 27 10.92 -19.88 3.28
N THR A 28 11.45 -19.00 2.42
CA THR A 28 12.64 -19.30 1.61
C THR A 28 13.86 -19.45 2.49
N SER A 29 14.04 -18.55 3.46
CA SER A 29 15.14 -18.60 4.41
C SER A 29 15.16 -19.92 5.18
N ALA A 30 14.01 -20.38 5.70
CA ALA A 30 13.92 -21.66 6.43
C ALA A 30 14.30 -22.85 5.54
N GLN A 31 13.81 -22.87 4.30
CA GLN A 31 14.12 -23.91 3.31
C GLN A 31 15.60 -23.89 2.90
N LEU A 32 16.16 -22.70 2.65
CA LEU A 32 17.59 -22.53 2.31
C LEU A 32 18.49 -22.97 3.46
N ILE A 33 18.21 -22.56 4.70
CA ILE A 33 19.01 -22.97 5.88
C ILE A 33 19.02 -24.51 6.01
N THR A 34 17.87 -25.14 5.79
CA THR A 34 17.75 -26.61 5.87
C THR A 34 18.50 -27.30 4.73
N ALA A 35 18.34 -26.81 3.50
CA ALA A 35 19.02 -27.37 2.33
C ALA A 35 20.53 -27.20 2.41
N LEU A 36 21.02 -26.05 2.84
CA LEU A 36 22.47 -25.76 2.94
C LEU A 36 23.20 -26.54 4.03
N LYS A 37 22.51 -27.30 4.88
CA LYS A 37 23.12 -28.28 5.83
C LYS A 37 23.46 -29.59 5.15
N GLN A 38 22.85 -29.89 4.01
CA GLN A 38 23.12 -31.13 3.25
C GLN A 38 24.47 -31.01 2.52
N SER A 39 25.32 -32.01 2.64
CA SER A 39 26.64 -32.05 1.99
C SER A 39 26.53 -32.27 0.48
N ASP A 40 25.54 -33.06 0.06
CA ASP A 40 25.25 -33.52 -1.29
C ASP A 40 24.12 -32.76 -1.99
N LEU A 41 23.89 -31.51 -1.59
CA LEU A 41 22.83 -30.67 -2.16
C LEU A 41 23.05 -30.47 -3.66
N ALA A 42 22.09 -30.96 -4.47
CA ALA A 42 22.12 -30.78 -5.92
C ALA A 42 21.99 -29.31 -6.32
N PHE A 43 22.75 -28.88 -7.33
CA PHE A 43 22.72 -27.54 -7.90
C PHE A 43 21.29 -27.11 -8.26
N SER A 44 20.52 -27.93 -8.96
CA SER A 44 19.15 -27.65 -9.38
C SER A 44 18.21 -27.39 -8.22
N LYS A 45 18.39 -28.12 -7.10
CA LYS A 45 17.58 -27.93 -5.90
C LYS A 45 17.89 -26.58 -5.21
N LEU A 46 19.19 -26.23 -5.14
CA LEU A 46 19.60 -24.94 -4.57
C LEU A 46 19.14 -23.78 -5.44
N SER A 47 19.34 -23.87 -6.77
CA SER A 47 18.88 -22.88 -7.74
C SER A 47 17.36 -22.64 -7.61
N ALA A 48 16.55 -23.70 -7.60
CA ALA A 48 15.10 -23.60 -7.46
C ALA A 48 14.65 -22.92 -6.15
N LEU A 49 15.40 -23.09 -5.05
CA LEU A 49 15.10 -22.39 -3.79
C LEU A 49 15.48 -20.91 -3.86
N ILE A 50 16.62 -20.60 -4.45
CA ILE A 50 17.14 -19.23 -4.60
C ILE A 50 16.20 -18.40 -5.48
N HIS A 51 15.74 -18.96 -6.60
CA HIS A 51 14.82 -18.27 -7.52
C HIS A 51 13.49 -17.84 -6.88
N ARG A 52 13.10 -18.45 -5.75
CA ARG A 52 11.89 -18.06 -5.00
C ARG A 52 12.04 -16.78 -4.19
N ASP A 53 13.27 -16.30 -4.02
CA ASP A 53 13.54 -15.13 -3.20
C ASP A 53 14.30 -14.05 -3.99
N PRO A 54 13.65 -12.93 -4.34
CA PRO A 54 14.29 -11.84 -5.07
C PRO A 54 15.56 -11.31 -4.40
N ILE A 55 15.61 -11.36 -3.07
CA ILE A 55 16.74 -10.86 -2.30
C ILE A 55 17.93 -11.80 -2.42
N ALA A 56 17.69 -13.11 -2.34
CA ALA A 56 18.75 -14.10 -2.58
C ALA A 56 19.35 -13.95 -3.98
N CYS A 57 18.50 -13.78 -5.01
CA CYS A 57 18.91 -13.55 -6.38
C CYS A 57 19.76 -12.29 -6.54
N LEU A 58 19.29 -11.16 -5.96
CA LEU A 58 20.00 -9.89 -6.00
C LEU A 58 21.40 -9.99 -5.39
N TYR A 59 21.50 -10.57 -4.19
CA TYR A 59 22.81 -10.67 -3.52
C TYR A 59 23.78 -11.59 -4.26
N LEU A 60 23.32 -12.68 -4.85
CA LEU A 60 24.22 -13.55 -5.64
C LEU A 60 24.74 -12.84 -6.88
N ILE A 61 23.88 -12.16 -7.64
CA ILE A 61 24.30 -11.41 -8.82
C ILE A 61 25.24 -10.27 -8.44
N LYS A 62 24.92 -9.51 -7.37
CA LYS A 62 25.78 -8.48 -6.83
C LYS A 62 27.18 -9.01 -6.50
N PHE A 63 27.26 -10.04 -5.66
CA PHE A 63 28.56 -10.60 -5.24
C PHE A 63 29.33 -11.25 -6.39
N ALA A 64 28.63 -11.89 -7.32
CA ALA A 64 29.26 -12.49 -8.48
C ALA A 64 29.87 -11.41 -9.38
N ASN A 65 29.17 -10.33 -9.70
CA ASN A 65 29.72 -9.24 -10.50
C ASN A 65 30.87 -8.51 -9.79
N GLN A 66 30.77 -8.27 -8.48
CA GLN A 66 31.86 -7.65 -7.70
C GLN A 66 33.14 -8.50 -7.66
N GLN A 67 33.05 -9.82 -7.80
CA GLN A 67 34.18 -10.73 -7.85
C GLN A 67 34.63 -11.09 -9.28
N ASN A 68 33.84 -10.67 -10.27
CA ASN A 68 34.14 -10.96 -11.66
C ASN A 68 35.33 -10.13 -12.13
N LYS A 69 36.40 -10.83 -12.53
CA LYS A 69 37.63 -10.22 -13.05
C LYS A 69 37.59 -10.00 -14.57
N ASN A 70 36.60 -10.57 -15.26
CA ASN A 70 36.48 -10.45 -16.70
C ASN A 70 35.49 -9.33 -17.05
N PRO A 71 35.95 -8.15 -17.51
CA PRO A 71 35.10 -7.03 -17.84
C PRO A 71 34.14 -7.28 -19.02
N ASN A 72 34.45 -8.31 -19.83
CA ASN A 72 33.63 -8.63 -21.02
C ASN A 72 32.48 -9.59 -20.72
N THR A 73 32.38 -10.10 -19.49
CA THR A 73 31.36 -11.08 -19.11
C THR A 73 30.59 -10.58 -17.91
N GLU A 74 29.36 -10.18 -18.12
CA GLU A 74 28.47 -9.79 -17.02
C GLU A 74 27.60 -10.96 -16.57
N ILE A 75 27.35 -11.03 -15.27
CA ILE A 75 26.53 -12.07 -14.67
C ILE A 75 25.12 -11.53 -14.48
N HIS A 76 24.19 -11.98 -15.33
CA HIS A 76 22.83 -11.49 -15.38
C HIS A 76 21.83 -12.33 -14.59
N SER A 77 22.15 -13.61 -14.30
CA SER A 77 21.21 -14.54 -13.69
C SER A 77 21.77 -15.20 -12.42
N PRO A 78 20.91 -15.63 -11.49
CA PRO A 78 21.32 -16.35 -10.30
C PRO A 78 22.05 -17.66 -10.61
N ASP A 79 21.64 -18.40 -11.64
CA ASP A 79 22.27 -19.67 -12.03
C ASP A 79 23.73 -19.48 -12.48
N HIS A 80 23.95 -18.43 -13.30
CA HIS A 80 25.31 -18.04 -13.67
C HIS A 80 26.11 -17.58 -12.45
N ALA A 81 25.48 -16.81 -11.53
CA ALA A 81 26.14 -16.40 -10.29
C ALA A 81 26.52 -17.60 -9.39
N ILE A 82 25.62 -18.58 -9.24
CA ILE A 82 25.92 -19.81 -8.46
C ILE A 82 27.07 -20.58 -9.09
N SER A 83 27.06 -20.76 -10.42
CA SER A 83 28.11 -21.46 -11.15
C SER A 83 29.48 -20.78 -11.01
N MET A 84 29.50 -19.44 -11.09
CA MET A 84 30.74 -18.67 -10.97
C MET A 84 31.28 -18.63 -9.53
N LEU A 85 30.39 -18.44 -8.53
CA LEU A 85 30.80 -18.34 -7.12
C LEU A 85 31.16 -19.68 -6.51
N GLY A 86 30.52 -20.76 -6.94
CA GLY A 86 30.63 -22.08 -6.34
C GLY A 86 29.82 -22.24 -5.04
N MET A 87 29.51 -23.49 -4.70
CA MET A 87 28.57 -23.84 -3.62
C MET A 87 28.97 -23.29 -2.25
N ASP A 88 30.28 -23.28 -1.92
CA ASP A 88 30.76 -22.85 -0.59
C ASP A 88 30.63 -21.35 -0.38
N LYS A 89 30.90 -20.55 -1.42
CA LYS A 89 30.67 -19.10 -1.36
C LYS A 89 29.17 -18.78 -1.28
N VAL A 90 28.35 -19.47 -2.07
CA VAL A 90 26.90 -19.33 -2.02
C VAL A 90 26.37 -19.64 -0.61
N ARG A 91 26.83 -20.75 0.00
CA ARG A 91 26.51 -21.08 1.40
C ARG A 91 26.88 -19.95 2.37
N THR A 92 28.07 -19.40 2.20
CA THR A 92 28.58 -18.31 3.05
C THR A 92 27.76 -17.05 2.91
N ILE A 93 27.40 -16.67 1.68
CA ILE A 93 26.58 -15.49 1.39
C ILE A 93 25.18 -15.66 1.99
N MET A 94 24.52 -16.78 1.72
CA MET A 94 23.15 -17.01 2.19
C MET A 94 23.04 -17.07 3.72
N LYS A 95 24.05 -17.61 4.42
CA LYS A 95 24.09 -17.64 5.88
C LYS A 95 24.23 -16.25 6.52
N LYS A 96 24.78 -15.26 5.82
CA LYS A 96 24.96 -13.89 6.31
C LYS A 96 23.72 -13.02 6.13
N LEU A 97 22.80 -13.40 5.27
CA LEU A 97 21.59 -12.60 5.02
C LEU A 97 20.59 -12.76 6.18
N PRO A 98 20.04 -11.64 6.67
CA PRO A 98 19.03 -11.69 7.70
C PRO A 98 17.73 -12.30 7.16
N THR A 99 16.93 -12.88 8.05
CA THR A 99 15.57 -13.34 7.74
C THR A 99 14.56 -12.32 8.22
N LEU A 100 13.56 -12.02 7.42
CA LEU A 100 12.47 -11.13 7.81
C LEU A 100 11.69 -11.73 8.99
N LYS A 101 11.80 -11.12 10.16
CA LYS A 101 10.93 -11.43 11.30
C LYS A 101 9.59 -10.73 11.07
N LEU A 102 8.74 -11.39 10.30
CA LEU A 102 7.50 -10.79 9.82
C LEU A 102 6.55 -10.49 10.98
N ASN A 103 6.19 -9.21 11.10
CA ASN A 103 5.07 -8.76 11.90
C ASN A 103 3.97 -8.24 10.95
N PRO A 104 2.85 -8.96 10.76
CA PRO A 104 1.79 -8.55 9.84
C PRO A 104 1.12 -7.21 10.21
N ARG A 105 1.25 -6.77 11.45
CA ARG A 105 0.74 -5.47 11.91
C ARG A 105 1.68 -4.31 11.58
N ASN A 106 2.94 -4.60 11.31
CA ASN A 106 3.92 -3.58 10.93
C ASN A 106 3.73 -3.24 9.44
N ILE A 107 3.32 -2.00 9.19
CA ILE A 107 3.08 -1.50 7.83
C ILE A 107 4.36 -1.56 6.99
N ALA A 108 5.50 -1.20 7.55
CA ALA A 108 6.78 -1.26 6.82
C ALA A 108 7.09 -2.67 6.31
N HIS A 109 6.82 -3.71 7.13
CA HIS A 109 7.00 -5.11 6.72
C HIS A 109 6.03 -5.51 5.60
N ARG A 110 4.76 -5.07 5.66
CA ARG A 110 3.79 -5.37 4.61
C ARG A 110 4.13 -4.66 3.30
N GLU A 111 4.48 -3.39 3.36
CA GLU A 111 4.83 -2.60 2.18
C GLU A 111 6.17 -3.05 1.57
N TYR A 112 7.12 -3.49 2.40
CA TYR A 112 8.32 -4.17 1.93
C TYR A 112 7.97 -5.42 1.11
N LEU A 113 7.13 -6.31 1.65
CA LEU A 113 6.66 -7.51 0.95
C LEU A 113 5.84 -7.15 -0.30
N GLN A 114 5.01 -6.11 -0.22
CA GLN A 114 4.22 -5.64 -1.36
C GLN A 114 5.11 -5.10 -2.48
N SER A 115 6.18 -4.38 -2.14
CA SER A 115 7.15 -3.88 -3.12
C SER A 115 7.91 -5.02 -3.81
N LEU A 116 8.26 -6.08 -3.09
CA LEU A 116 8.82 -7.31 -3.69
C LEU A 116 7.83 -7.97 -4.64
N CYS A 117 6.57 -8.10 -4.21
CA CYS A 117 5.50 -8.69 -5.01
C CYS A 117 5.24 -7.89 -6.30
N ASN A 118 5.23 -6.57 -6.21
CA ASN A 118 5.06 -5.70 -7.38
C ASN A 118 6.21 -5.84 -8.38
N SER A 119 7.45 -6.00 -7.89
CA SER A 119 8.62 -6.23 -8.74
C SER A 119 8.58 -7.61 -9.41
N LEU A 120 8.13 -8.65 -8.70
CA LEU A 120 7.90 -9.98 -9.28
C LEU A 120 6.81 -9.94 -10.36
N HIS A 121 5.73 -9.18 -10.12
CA HIS A 121 4.68 -8.98 -11.12
C HIS A 121 5.22 -8.25 -12.35
N ALA A 122 6.00 -7.19 -12.16
CA ALA A 122 6.65 -6.47 -13.26
C ALA A 122 7.55 -7.39 -14.09
N ALA A 123 8.37 -8.21 -13.43
CA ALA A 123 9.25 -9.17 -14.08
C ALA A 123 8.47 -10.23 -14.88
N ALA A 124 7.35 -10.74 -14.34
CA ALA A 124 6.48 -11.65 -15.06
C ALA A 124 5.83 -11.02 -16.30
N GLN A 125 5.48 -9.73 -16.25
CA GLN A 125 5.00 -9.00 -17.44
C GLN A 125 6.09 -8.85 -18.51
N ALA A 126 7.32 -8.53 -18.10
CA ALA A 126 8.46 -8.43 -19.02
C ALA A 126 8.81 -9.80 -19.62
N ASP A 127 8.74 -10.87 -18.84
CA ASP A 127 8.94 -12.25 -19.28
C ASP A 127 7.91 -12.67 -20.35
N ALA A 128 6.62 -12.36 -20.12
CA ALA A 128 5.55 -12.63 -21.07
C ALA A 128 5.74 -11.87 -22.40
N MET A 129 6.20 -10.61 -22.33
CA MET A 129 6.55 -9.84 -23.52
C MET A 129 7.70 -10.46 -24.29
N ALA A 130 8.75 -10.91 -23.57
CA ALA A 130 9.92 -11.52 -24.20
C ALA A 130 9.63 -12.93 -24.77
N GLU A 131 8.74 -13.68 -24.14
CA GLU A 131 8.30 -14.98 -24.66
C GLU A 131 7.60 -14.85 -26.01
N ALA A 132 6.78 -13.82 -26.18
CA ALA A 132 6.07 -13.55 -27.44
C ALA A 132 6.93 -12.80 -28.48
N LYS A 133 8.09 -12.26 -28.09
CA LYS A 133 9.04 -11.56 -28.97
C LYS A 133 10.45 -12.16 -28.85
N PRO A 134 10.79 -13.21 -29.63
CA PRO A 134 12.04 -13.96 -29.46
C PRO A 134 13.34 -13.15 -29.64
N LEU A 135 13.28 -11.97 -30.26
CA LEU A 135 14.44 -11.08 -30.39
C LEU A 135 14.81 -10.36 -29.09
N LEU A 136 13.93 -10.37 -28.09
CA LEU A 136 14.18 -9.75 -26.80
C LEU A 136 15.06 -10.67 -25.93
N PRO A 137 16.01 -10.11 -25.17
CA PRO A 137 16.87 -10.90 -24.27
C PRO A 137 16.10 -11.27 -22.99
N ARG A 138 15.30 -12.35 -23.04
CA ARG A 138 14.31 -12.76 -22.02
C ARG A 138 14.88 -12.77 -20.60
N GLU A 139 16.00 -13.48 -20.40
CA GLU A 139 16.60 -13.60 -19.06
C GLU A 139 17.07 -12.24 -18.52
N LYS A 140 17.75 -11.45 -19.38
CA LYS A 140 18.20 -10.10 -18.98
C LYS A 140 17.03 -9.19 -18.63
N LEU A 141 15.94 -9.26 -19.40
CA LEU A 141 14.72 -8.48 -19.16
C LEU A 141 14.05 -8.86 -17.85
N TYR A 142 13.91 -10.16 -17.56
CA TYR A 142 13.31 -10.61 -16.30
C TYR A 142 14.04 -10.05 -15.09
N TRP A 143 15.36 -10.28 -14.99
CA TRP A 143 16.16 -9.85 -13.85
C TRP A 143 16.29 -8.34 -13.75
N SER A 144 16.44 -7.65 -14.88
CA SER A 144 16.51 -6.18 -14.88
C SER A 144 15.20 -5.54 -14.43
N THR A 145 14.07 -6.11 -14.84
CA THR A 145 12.75 -5.65 -14.45
C THR A 145 12.52 -5.87 -12.96
N LEU A 146 12.92 -7.03 -12.44
CA LEU A 146 12.83 -7.35 -11.02
C LEU A 146 13.65 -6.37 -10.19
N PHE A 147 14.92 -6.15 -10.56
CA PHE A 147 15.85 -5.33 -9.77
C PHE A 147 15.65 -3.82 -9.92
N ALA A 148 14.90 -3.37 -10.92
CA ALA A 148 14.47 -1.97 -10.99
C ALA A 148 13.69 -1.53 -9.73
N GLY A 149 13.04 -2.47 -9.04
CA GLY A 149 12.34 -2.24 -7.79
C GLY A 149 13.21 -2.15 -6.53
N THR A 150 14.52 -2.37 -6.63
CA THR A 150 15.43 -2.49 -5.46
C THR A 150 15.40 -1.26 -4.55
N GLY A 151 15.32 -0.05 -5.10
CA GLY A 151 15.19 1.17 -4.32
C GLY A 151 13.94 1.16 -3.44
N PHE A 152 12.80 0.67 -3.92
CA PHE A 152 11.60 0.53 -3.12
C PHE A 152 11.77 -0.45 -1.96
N TRP A 153 12.45 -1.59 -2.19
CA TRP A 153 12.69 -2.58 -1.14
C TRP A 153 13.54 -2.00 -0.02
N LEU A 154 14.63 -1.31 -0.38
CA LEU A 154 15.52 -0.66 0.58
C LEU A 154 14.83 0.48 1.31
N MET A 155 14.11 1.34 0.60
CA MET A 155 13.43 2.49 1.21
C MET A 155 12.34 2.05 2.19
N TRP A 156 11.55 1.02 1.91
CA TRP A 156 10.61 0.46 2.89
C TRP A 156 11.29 -0.20 4.09
N SER A 157 12.50 -0.73 3.91
CA SER A 157 13.29 -1.31 5.00
C SER A 157 14.00 -0.25 5.85
N ALA A 158 14.53 0.82 5.22
CA ALA A 158 15.42 1.81 5.84
C ALA A 158 14.72 3.11 6.26
N ALA A 159 13.76 3.56 5.45
CA ALA A 159 13.09 4.86 5.58
C ALA A 159 11.57 4.71 5.47
N PRO A 160 10.93 3.82 6.26
CA PRO A 160 9.50 3.55 6.17
C PRO A 160 8.64 4.77 6.49
N HIS A 161 9.15 5.70 7.25
CA HIS A 161 8.49 6.93 7.62
C HIS A 161 8.29 7.84 6.40
N GLU A 162 9.37 8.12 5.67
CA GLU A 162 9.35 8.89 4.42
C GLU A 162 8.49 8.22 3.35
N MET A 163 8.61 6.89 3.24
CA MET A 163 7.82 6.11 2.29
C MET A 163 6.32 6.22 2.55
N ARG A 164 5.91 6.32 3.81
CA ARG A 164 4.51 6.53 4.17
C ARG A 164 4.00 7.91 3.77
N ILE A 165 4.83 8.96 3.87
CA ILE A 165 4.46 10.28 3.36
C ILE A 165 4.29 10.24 1.85
N VAL A 166 5.24 9.62 1.13
CA VAL A 166 5.16 9.43 -0.32
C VAL A 166 3.86 8.70 -0.68
N GLN A 167 3.55 7.62 0.03
CA GLN A 167 2.35 6.82 -0.18
C GLN A 167 1.08 7.66 0.04
N TYR A 168 1.01 8.42 1.14
CA TYR A 168 -0.10 9.31 1.44
C TYR A 168 -0.30 10.36 0.32
N LEU A 169 0.75 11.07 -0.06
CA LEU A 169 0.68 12.07 -1.12
C LEU A 169 0.24 11.47 -2.45
N THR A 170 0.63 10.23 -2.73
CA THR A 170 0.29 9.55 -4.00
C THR A 170 -1.15 9.07 -4.01
N PHE A 171 -1.63 8.42 -2.96
CA PHE A 171 -2.94 7.77 -2.95
C PHE A 171 -4.07 8.67 -2.46
N GLU A 172 -3.83 9.48 -1.45
CA GLU A 172 -4.87 10.36 -0.88
C GLU A 172 -4.89 11.73 -1.56
N GLU A 173 -3.72 12.37 -1.71
CA GLU A 173 -3.62 13.68 -2.37
C GLU A 173 -3.58 13.56 -3.91
N ARG A 174 -3.58 12.33 -4.44
CA ARG A 174 -3.52 12.03 -5.89
C ARG A 174 -2.36 12.72 -6.61
N MET A 175 -1.30 13.00 -5.87
CA MET A 175 -0.08 13.56 -6.44
C MET A 175 0.62 12.49 -7.31
N PRO A 176 1.16 12.84 -8.49
CA PRO A 176 2.01 11.91 -9.24
C PRO A 176 3.13 11.37 -8.37
N MET A 177 3.36 10.04 -8.39
CA MET A 177 4.32 9.38 -7.49
C MET A 177 5.71 10.01 -7.54
N GLU A 178 6.21 10.34 -8.73
CA GLU A 178 7.52 10.99 -8.89
C GLU A 178 7.57 12.38 -8.22
N GLN A 179 6.49 13.15 -8.28
CA GLN A 179 6.41 14.44 -7.59
C GLN A 179 6.36 14.26 -6.08
N ALA A 180 5.62 13.26 -5.59
CA ALA A 180 5.57 12.93 -4.18
C ALA A 180 6.96 12.51 -3.66
N GLN A 181 7.68 11.67 -4.40
CA GLN A 181 9.05 11.27 -4.09
C GLN A 181 10.01 12.47 -4.08
N LYS A 182 10.02 13.29 -5.13
CA LYS A 182 10.86 14.50 -5.21
C LYS A 182 10.54 15.48 -4.08
N LYS A 183 9.28 15.58 -3.66
CA LYS A 183 8.86 16.44 -2.55
C LYS A 183 9.38 15.97 -1.19
N VAL A 184 9.37 14.65 -0.96
CA VAL A 184 9.70 14.04 0.35
C VAL A 184 11.18 13.67 0.45
N LEU A 185 11.73 13.08 -0.62
CA LEU A 185 13.09 12.51 -0.64
C LEU A 185 14.12 13.42 -1.34
N GLY A 186 13.66 14.45 -2.07
CA GLY A 186 14.51 15.30 -2.92
C GLY A 186 14.86 14.67 -4.28
N CYS A 187 14.54 13.40 -4.51
CA CYS A 187 14.84 12.64 -5.73
C CYS A 187 13.75 11.59 -5.98
N THR A 188 13.83 10.87 -7.10
CA THR A 188 12.98 9.68 -7.31
C THR A 188 13.63 8.43 -6.71
N ILE A 189 12.82 7.44 -6.37
CA ILE A 189 13.35 6.14 -5.89
C ILE A 189 14.12 5.42 -7.00
N LEU A 190 13.79 5.69 -8.25
CA LEU A 190 14.54 5.14 -9.37
C LEU A 190 15.96 5.73 -9.47
N ASP A 191 16.12 7.03 -9.20
CA ASP A 191 17.44 7.66 -9.12
C ASP A 191 18.27 6.98 -8.03
N ILE A 192 17.65 6.67 -6.88
CA ILE A 192 18.30 5.90 -5.81
C ILE A 192 18.68 4.50 -6.30
N SER A 193 17.76 3.80 -7.02
CA SER A 193 18.04 2.48 -7.60
C SER A 193 19.22 2.51 -8.57
N GLN A 194 19.32 3.56 -9.39
CA GLN A 194 20.42 3.74 -10.34
C GLN A 194 21.76 3.89 -9.63
N PHE A 195 21.84 4.76 -8.60
CA PHE A 195 23.06 4.90 -7.79
C PHE A 195 23.45 3.59 -7.11
N LEU A 196 22.48 2.87 -6.54
CA LEU A 196 22.73 1.56 -5.94
C LEU A 196 23.18 0.51 -6.96
N GLY A 197 22.58 0.51 -8.14
CA GLY A 197 22.99 -0.37 -9.26
C GLY A 197 24.44 -0.17 -9.65
N ASN A 198 24.90 1.09 -9.71
CA ASN A 198 26.30 1.43 -9.96
C ASN A 198 27.22 1.00 -8.81
N LEU A 199 26.87 1.33 -7.56
CA LEU A 199 27.64 0.96 -6.37
C LEU A 199 27.77 -0.56 -6.18
N TRP A 200 26.74 -1.31 -6.57
CA TRP A 200 26.70 -2.74 -6.46
C TRP A 200 27.20 -3.48 -7.70
N GLN A 201 27.62 -2.74 -8.73
CA GLN A 201 28.09 -3.29 -9.99
C GLN A 201 27.06 -4.26 -10.63
N LEU A 202 25.78 -3.89 -10.59
CA LEU A 202 24.75 -4.66 -11.28
C LEU A 202 25.01 -4.62 -12.80
N PRO A 203 24.50 -5.61 -13.56
CA PRO A 203 24.71 -5.66 -15.00
C PRO A 203 24.31 -4.37 -15.72
N THR A 204 25.04 -3.97 -16.75
CA THR A 204 24.82 -2.72 -17.50
C THR A 204 23.41 -2.61 -18.04
N PHE A 205 22.81 -3.70 -18.49
CA PHE A 205 21.41 -3.72 -18.95
C PHE A 205 20.44 -3.41 -17.79
N THR A 206 20.72 -3.90 -16.59
CA THR A 206 19.94 -3.58 -15.39
C THR A 206 20.08 -2.09 -15.02
N GLN A 207 21.32 -1.57 -15.05
CA GLN A 207 21.57 -0.16 -14.77
C GLN A 207 20.88 0.74 -15.83
N ALA A 208 20.95 0.40 -17.11
CA ALA A 208 20.28 1.13 -18.20
C ALA A 208 18.75 1.19 -17.99
N SER A 209 18.14 0.11 -17.49
CA SER A 209 16.71 0.06 -17.22
C SER A 209 16.25 0.95 -16.06
N MET A 210 17.18 1.46 -15.25
CA MET A 210 16.92 2.36 -14.11
C MET A 210 17.10 3.86 -14.49
N ILE A 211 17.48 4.19 -15.71
CA ILE A 211 17.69 5.58 -16.14
C ILE A 211 16.34 6.25 -16.43
N GLU A 212 16.05 7.34 -15.72
CA GLU A 212 14.78 8.06 -15.84
C GLU A 212 14.56 8.62 -17.27
N GLY A 213 15.61 9.10 -17.92
CA GLY A 213 15.54 9.66 -19.29
C GLY A 213 15.13 8.66 -20.38
N LEU A 214 15.17 7.36 -20.09
CA LEU A 214 14.71 6.30 -21.01
C LEU A 214 13.23 5.91 -20.81
N LYS A 215 12.53 6.60 -19.90
CA LYS A 215 11.11 6.38 -19.66
C LYS A 215 10.24 7.37 -20.41
N PRO A 216 9.08 6.94 -20.94
CA PRO A 216 8.11 7.88 -21.46
C PRO A 216 7.63 8.84 -20.39
N SER A 217 7.62 10.13 -20.71
CA SER A 217 6.92 11.13 -19.90
C SER A 217 5.41 10.86 -19.91
N ARG A 218 4.69 11.43 -18.93
CA ARG A 218 3.22 11.32 -18.87
C ARG A 218 2.55 11.76 -20.16
N ARG A 219 3.07 12.82 -20.81
CA ARG A 219 2.56 13.31 -22.11
C ARG A 219 2.76 12.28 -23.22
N GLN A 220 3.94 11.70 -23.32
CA GLN A 220 4.24 10.63 -24.28
C GLN A 220 3.39 9.38 -24.03
N LEU A 221 3.16 8.97 -22.78
CA LEU A 221 2.25 7.86 -22.45
C LEU A 221 0.82 8.11 -22.94
N VAL A 222 0.32 9.33 -22.77
CA VAL A 222 -1.01 9.73 -23.29
C VAL A 222 -1.01 9.70 -24.82
N GLU A 223 0.04 10.19 -25.46
CA GLU A 223 0.17 10.19 -26.91
C GLU A 223 0.23 8.77 -27.48
N ILE A 224 1.05 7.89 -26.90
CA ILE A 224 1.13 6.47 -27.29
C ILE A 224 -0.24 5.81 -27.13
N SER A 225 -0.92 6.01 -25.99
CA SER A 225 -2.22 5.37 -25.73
C SER A 225 -3.33 5.86 -26.67
N ARG A 226 -3.27 7.11 -27.12
CA ARG A 226 -4.22 7.68 -28.10
C ARG A 226 -3.92 7.26 -29.54
N ALA A 227 -2.65 7.06 -29.85
CA ALA A 227 -2.20 6.61 -31.16
C ALA A 227 -2.48 5.12 -31.40
N CYS A 228 -2.94 4.39 -30.39
CA CYS A 228 -3.23 2.96 -30.41
C CYS A 228 -4.73 2.70 -30.21
N PRO A 229 -5.61 3.08 -31.13
CA PRO A 229 -6.97 2.58 -31.11
C PRO A 229 -6.98 1.18 -31.72
N GLU A 230 -7.76 0.31 -31.18
CA GLU A 230 -8.30 -0.95 -31.73
C GLU A 230 -7.50 -1.79 -32.75
N THR A 231 -6.47 -1.26 -33.39
CA THR A 231 -5.68 -1.92 -34.44
C THR A 231 -4.27 -2.30 -33.95
N SER A 232 -3.87 -3.50 -34.33
CA SER A 232 -2.59 -4.12 -34.02
C SER A 232 -1.38 -3.28 -34.45
N GLY A 233 -0.61 -2.78 -33.49
CA GLY A 233 0.70 -2.20 -33.68
C GLY A 233 0.80 -0.69 -33.45
N ILE A 234 2.03 -0.18 -33.47
CA ILE A 234 2.31 1.24 -33.26
C ILE A 234 2.04 2.00 -34.56
N PRO A 235 1.15 3.01 -34.59
CA PRO A 235 0.82 3.74 -35.80
C PRO A 235 2.04 4.41 -36.43
N ALA A 236 2.04 4.51 -37.77
CA ALA A 236 3.13 5.10 -38.52
C ALA A 236 3.33 6.61 -38.25
N ASN A 237 2.28 7.30 -37.79
CA ASN A 237 2.25 8.74 -37.51
C ASN A 237 2.70 9.15 -36.10
N VAL A 238 3.10 8.19 -35.24
CA VAL A 238 3.64 8.49 -33.90
C VAL A 238 4.99 9.23 -34.07
N ASN A 239 5.24 10.21 -33.19
CA ASN A 239 6.47 10.99 -33.14
C ASN A 239 7.71 10.08 -33.16
N ARG A 240 8.75 10.52 -33.92
CA ARG A 240 10.02 9.79 -34.06
C ARG A 240 10.66 9.47 -32.69
N ASP A 241 10.65 10.41 -31.74
CA ASP A 241 11.25 10.22 -30.41
C ASP A 241 10.54 9.12 -29.61
N ILE A 242 9.21 9.05 -29.77
CA ILE A 242 8.40 7.99 -29.16
C ILE A 242 8.73 6.63 -29.79
N LYS A 243 8.89 6.58 -31.11
CA LYS A 243 9.30 5.34 -31.82
C LYS A 243 10.67 4.86 -31.32
N LEU A 244 11.63 5.77 -31.21
CA LEU A 244 12.95 5.43 -30.68
C LEU A 244 12.87 4.88 -29.27
N LEU A 245 12.09 5.54 -28.39
CA LEU A 245 11.90 5.14 -27.01
C LEU A 245 11.27 3.73 -26.88
N ILE A 246 10.20 3.47 -27.64
CA ILE A 246 9.50 2.16 -27.62
C ILE A 246 10.39 1.03 -28.16
N ASN A 247 11.29 1.35 -29.09
CA ASN A 247 12.22 0.39 -29.65
C ASN A 247 13.49 0.20 -28.80
N THR A 248 13.63 0.87 -27.66
CA THR A 248 14.75 0.59 -26.76
C THR A 248 14.62 -0.82 -26.17
N PRO A 249 15.73 -1.56 -26.03
CA PRO A 249 15.69 -2.90 -25.43
C PRO A 249 15.17 -2.92 -23.99
N THR A 250 15.21 -1.77 -23.29
CA THR A 250 14.74 -1.59 -21.90
C THR A 250 13.27 -1.18 -21.79
N PHE A 251 12.59 -0.89 -22.90
CA PHE A 251 11.17 -0.49 -22.87
C PHE A 251 10.26 -1.53 -22.20
N PRO A 252 10.42 -2.85 -22.42
CA PRO A 252 9.64 -3.86 -21.69
C PRO A 252 9.81 -3.80 -20.17
N THR A 253 10.99 -3.44 -19.67
CA THR A 253 11.24 -3.22 -18.25
C THR A 253 10.39 -2.07 -17.71
N PHE A 254 10.37 -0.95 -18.42
CA PHE A 254 9.50 0.18 -18.07
C PHE A 254 8.03 -0.25 -18.10
N LEU A 255 7.57 -0.88 -19.18
CA LEU A 255 6.17 -1.26 -19.36
C LEU A 255 5.70 -2.27 -18.33
N GLY A 256 6.52 -3.28 -17.99
CA GLY A 256 6.23 -4.25 -16.94
C GLY A 256 6.07 -3.60 -15.57
N ASN A 257 6.97 -2.68 -15.19
CA ASN A 257 6.87 -1.93 -13.93
C ASN A 257 5.65 -0.98 -13.93
N PHE A 258 5.34 -0.34 -15.05
CA PHE A 258 4.17 0.53 -15.19
C PHE A 258 2.86 -0.26 -15.01
N ILE A 259 2.72 -1.42 -15.68
CA ILE A 259 1.58 -2.31 -15.52
C ILE A 259 1.44 -2.78 -14.06
N ALA A 260 2.51 -3.26 -13.44
CA ALA A 260 2.49 -3.75 -12.07
C ALA A 260 2.08 -2.66 -11.07
N LEU A 261 2.58 -1.44 -11.25
CA LEU A 261 2.24 -0.30 -10.39
C LEU A 261 0.79 0.14 -10.55
N GLU A 262 0.31 0.28 -11.78
CA GLU A 262 -1.05 0.76 -12.03
C GLU A 262 -2.10 -0.30 -11.69
N SER A 263 -1.81 -1.59 -11.91
CA SER A 263 -2.67 -2.69 -11.44
C SER A 263 -2.73 -2.77 -9.90
N TYR A 264 -1.61 -2.53 -9.21
CA TYR A 264 -1.60 -2.43 -7.75
C TYR A 264 -2.50 -1.30 -7.23
N LYS A 265 -2.51 -0.16 -7.93
CA LYS A 265 -3.38 0.97 -7.58
C LYS A 265 -4.84 0.66 -7.88
N ASN A 266 -5.15 0.22 -9.09
CA ASN A 266 -6.52 -0.06 -9.51
C ASN A 266 -6.56 -0.74 -10.89
N TRP A 267 -7.01 -1.99 -10.96
CA TRP A 267 -7.20 -2.74 -12.21
C TRP A 267 -8.26 -2.14 -13.16
N HIS A 268 -9.12 -1.26 -12.66
CA HIS A 268 -10.17 -0.58 -13.43
C HIS A 268 -9.91 0.93 -13.57
N GLY A 269 -8.66 1.35 -13.29
CA GLY A 269 -8.28 2.75 -13.37
C GLY A 269 -7.86 3.16 -14.78
N ARG A 270 -8.14 4.42 -15.16
CA ARG A 270 -7.75 4.98 -16.48
C ARG A 270 -6.26 4.82 -16.83
N ASN A 271 -5.38 4.83 -15.83
CA ASN A 271 -3.96 4.64 -16.07
C ASN A 271 -3.63 3.18 -16.39
N PHE A 272 -4.35 2.24 -15.75
CA PHE A 272 -4.21 0.84 -16.07
C PHE A 272 -4.77 0.52 -17.46
N GLU A 273 -5.94 1.05 -17.82
CA GLU A 273 -6.48 0.96 -19.20
C GLU A 273 -5.47 1.49 -20.22
N ARG A 274 -4.83 2.62 -19.92
CA ARG A 274 -3.75 3.17 -20.75
C ARG A 274 -2.55 2.24 -20.85
N ALA A 275 -2.15 1.61 -19.74
CA ALA A 275 -1.05 0.65 -19.74
C ALA A 275 -1.36 -0.56 -20.62
N ILE A 276 -2.60 -1.07 -20.58
CA ILE A 276 -3.07 -2.16 -21.45
C ILE A 276 -3.07 -1.72 -22.92
N SER A 277 -3.55 -0.51 -23.25
CA SER A 277 -3.50 0.02 -24.62
C SER A 277 -2.06 0.11 -25.15
N ILE A 278 -1.12 0.59 -24.31
CA ILE A 278 0.30 0.65 -24.67
C ILE A 278 0.89 -0.77 -24.84
N TYR A 279 0.53 -1.71 -23.97
CA TYR A 279 0.94 -3.10 -24.08
C TYR A 279 0.43 -3.72 -25.38
N GLY A 280 -0.84 -3.55 -25.69
CA GLY A 280 -1.46 -4.05 -26.94
C GLY A 280 -0.74 -3.50 -28.17
N ALA A 281 -0.48 -2.19 -28.20
CA ALA A 281 0.28 -1.58 -29.30
C ALA A 281 1.70 -2.12 -29.41
N TYR A 282 2.41 -2.23 -28.29
CA TYR A 282 3.76 -2.76 -28.26
C TYR A 282 3.83 -4.22 -28.73
N MET A 283 2.85 -5.02 -28.35
CA MET A 283 2.76 -6.45 -28.66
C MET A 283 2.05 -6.74 -29.99
N ALA A 284 1.46 -5.73 -30.64
CA ALA A 284 0.59 -5.86 -31.81
C ALA A 284 -0.66 -6.73 -31.52
N LEU A 285 -1.30 -6.48 -30.37
CA LEU A 285 -2.50 -7.19 -29.89
C LEU A 285 -3.65 -6.19 -29.76
N ASP A 286 -4.89 -6.68 -29.93
CA ASP A 286 -6.07 -5.93 -29.54
C ASP A 286 -6.17 -5.79 -28.01
N TYR A 287 -7.02 -4.86 -27.55
CA TYR A 287 -7.14 -4.55 -26.12
C TYR A 287 -7.53 -5.77 -25.25
N GLN A 288 -8.46 -6.58 -25.72
CA GLN A 288 -8.96 -7.73 -24.95
C GLN A 288 -7.88 -8.81 -24.82
N THR A 289 -7.20 -9.12 -25.90
CA THR A 289 -6.07 -10.05 -25.89
C THR A 289 -4.92 -9.53 -25.02
N ALA A 290 -4.60 -8.25 -25.13
CA ALA A 290 -3.61 -7.59 -24.27
C ALA A 290 -3.98 -7.67 -22.78
N TYR A 291 -5.24 -7.40 -22.44
CA TYR A 291 -5.76 -7.52 -21.08
C TYR A 291 -5.64 -8.97 -20.55
N HIS A 292 -6.00 -9.97 -21.38
CA HIS A 292 -5.86 -11.37 -20.99
C HIS A 292 -4.41 -11.77 -20.74
N HIS A 293 -3.46 -11.36 -21.60
CA HIS A 293 -2.04 -11.62 -21.42
C HIS A 293 -1.52 -11.04 -20.09
N VAL A 294 -1.85 -9.78 -19.81
CA VAL A 294 -1.44 -9.11 -18.56
C VAL A 294 -2.05 -9.78 -17.33
N ARG A 295 -3.32 -10.17 -17.41
CA ARG A 295 -4.01 -10.91 -16.35
C ARG A 295 -3.37 -12.29 -16.10
N ASP A 296 -3.06 -13.02 -17.14
CA ASP A 296 -2.51 -14.37 -17.03
C ASP A 296 -1.09 -14.34 -16.44
N ALA A 297 -0.26 -13.35 -16.77
CA ALA A 297 1.01 -13.10 -16.09
C ALA A 297 0.84 -12.78 -14.59
N ALA A 298 -0.18 -12.00 -14.22
CA ALA A 298 -0.51 -11.72 -12.81
C ALA A 298 -0.97 -12.97 -12.06
N ILE A 299 -1.73 -13.85 -12.71
CA ILE A 299 -2.14 -15.14 -12.15
C ILE A 299 -0.94 -16.07 -11.97
N LYS A 300 -0.07 -16.16 -12.99
CA LYS A 300 1.15 -16.97 -12.96
C LYS A 300 2.02 -16.61 -11.76
N VAL A 301 2.39 -15.33 -11.63
CA VAL A 301 3.25 -14.87 -10.52
C VAL A 301 2.61 -15.07 -9.15
N SER A 302 1.30 -14.91 -9.04
CA SER A 302 0.58 -15.12 -7.77
C SER A 302 0.58 -16.58 -7.32
N ARG A 303 0.67 -17.53 -8.25
CA ARG A 303 0.80 -18.97 -7.97
C ARG A 303 2.23 -19.36 -7.65
N GLU A 304 3.20 -18.82 -8.38
CA GLU A 304 4.63 -19.17 -8.25
C GLU A 304 5.26 -18.53 -6.99
N HIS A 305 4.79 -17.33 -6.60
CA HIS A 305 5.32 -16.56 -5.47
C HIS A 305 4.22 -16.22 -4.45
N PRO A 306 3.71 -17.19 -3.68
CA PRO A 306 2.69 -16.95 -2.66
C PRO A 306 3.32 -16.25 -1.45
N ILE A 307 3.28 -14.91 -1.42
CA ILE A 307 3.76 -14.09 -0.30
C ILE A 307 2.60 -13.88 0.68
N PRO A 308 2.75 -14.26 1.96
CA PRO A 308 1.69 -14.12 2.96
C PRO A 308 1.47 -12.67 3.37
N TYR A 309 0.26 -12.37 3.87
CA TYR A 309 -0.15 -11.09 4.47
C TYR A 309 -0.15 -9.87 3.55
N ILE A 310 0.00 -10.08 2.25
CA ILE A 310 -0.16 -9.05 1.22
C ILE A 310 -1.20 -9.47 0.20
N LEU A 311 -1.62 -8.50 -0.58
CA LEU A 311 -2.54 -8.75 -1.67
C LEU A 311 -1.75 -9.08 -2.93
N LEU A 312 -1.85 -10.34 -3.36
CA LEU A 312 -1.19 -10.80 -4.58
C LEU A 312 -1.84 -10.19 -5.83
N PRO A 313 -1.11 -10.00 -6.96
CA PRO A 313 -1.62 -9.35 -8.16
C PRO A 313 -2.95 -9.92 -8.66
N ALA A 314 -3.12 -11.24 -8.70
CA ALA A 314 -4.37 -11.88 -9.10
C ALA A 314 -5.54 -11.63 -8.13
N LYS A 315 -5.26 -11.40 -6.85
CA LYS A 315 -6.29 -11.08 -5.86
C LYS A 315 -6.81 -9.65 -5.99
N HIS A 316 -5.97 -8.73 -6.46
CA HIS A 316 -6.39 -7.38 -6.78
C HIS A 316 -7.45 -7.32 -7.87
N LEU A 317 -7.47 -8.28 -8.82
CA LEU A 317 -8.52 -8.39 -9.85
C LEU A 317 -9.91 -8.57 -9.27
N LEU A 318 -10.01 -9.20 -8.09
CA LEU A 318 -11.28 -9.51 -7.43
C LEU A 318 -11.78 -8.39 -6.54
N GLN A 319 -11.01 -7.31 -6.38
CA GLN A 319 -11.36 -6.24 -5.48
C GLN A 319 -12.13 -5.13 -6.20
N ILE A 320 -13.18 -4.64 -5.56
CA ILE A 320 -13.94 -3.49 -6.05
C ILE A 320 -13.04 -2.24 -5.97
N PRO A 321 -12.98 -1.40 -7.02
CA PRO A 321 -11.96 -0.37 -7.21
C PRO A 321 -11.89 0.73 -6.14
N SER A 322 -12.84 0.82 -5.24
CA SER A 322 -13.10 2.07 -4.54
C SER A 322 -12.18 2.37 -3.36
N ASP A 323 -11.63 1.38 -2.61
CA ASP A 323 -11.25 1.72 -1.24
C ASP A 323 -10.02 1.02 -0.64
N ILE A 324 -9.25 0.27 -1.42
CA ILE A 324 -8.23 -0.61 -0.85
C ILE A 324 -6.94 0.11 -0.45
N THR A 325 -6.71 1.28 -0.99
CA THR A 325 -5.44 2.01 -0.84
C THR A 325 -5.57 3.35 -0.13
N ARG A 326 -6.60 3.58 0.67
CA ARG A 326 -6.65 4.80 1.49
C ARG A 326 -5.61 4.73 2.60
N VAL A 327 -4.62 5.59 2.48
CA VAL A 327 -3.53 5.77 3.43
C VAL A 327 -3.82 6.99 4.27
N SER A 328 -4.11 6.82 5.55
CA SER A 328 -4.33 7.98 6.43
C SER A 328 -3.07 8.84 6.54
N LYS A 329 -3.27 10.16 6.57
CA LYS A 329 -2.19 11.13 6.75
C LYS A 329 -1.47 10.82 8.06
N PRO A 330 -0.15 10.61 8.06
CA PRO A 330 0.59 10.47 9.29
C PRO A 330 0.50 11.77 10.09
N SER A 331 0.23 11.71 11.40
CA SER A 331 0.09 12.88 12.28
C SER A 331 1.28 13.83 12.25
N TRP A 332 2.46 13.27 12.02
CA TRP A 332 3.73 13.97 11.89
C TRP A 332 4.03 14.55 10.49
N ALA A 333 3.21 14.25 9.47
CA ALA A 333 3.44 14.72 8.09
C ALA A 333 3.08 16.22 7.90
N THR A 334 2.50 16.87 8.88
CA THR A 334 2.12 18.29 8.81
C THR A 334 3.28 19.23 9.08
N ASP A 335 4.27 18.80 9.88
CA ASP A 335 5.30 19.71 10.41
C ASP A 335 6.68 19.52 9.76
N GLU A 336 6.89 18.46 8.98
CA GLU A 336 8.21 18.06 8.48
C GLU A 336 8.38 18.05 6.96
N ILE A 337 7.39 18.49 6.17
CA ILE A 337 7.62 18.63 4.72
C ILE A 337 8.44 19.91 4.53
N PRO A 338 9.71 19.83 4.11
CA PRO A 338 10.51 21.03 3.91
C PRO A 338 9.85 21.91 2.84
N HIS A 339 9.35 23.06 3.24
CA HIS A 339 8.95 24.07 2.29
C HIS A 339 10.21 24.54 1.57
N LYS A 340 10.26 24.44 0.24
CA LYS A 340 11.27 25.13 -0.55
C LYS A 340 11.31 26.58 -0.10
N PRO A 341 12.50 27.15 0.19
CA PRO A 341 12.60 28.59 0.39
C PRO A 341 12.03 29.24 -0.88
N LYS A 342 11.09 30.16 -0.71
CA LYS A 342 10.61 31.01 -1.80
C LYS A 342 11.85 31.60 -2.45
N ALA A 343 12.10 31.26 -3.70
CA ALA A 343 13.12 31.96 -4.49
C ALA A 343 12.77 33.44 -4.43
N ALA A 344 13.69 34.23 -3.89
CA ALA A 344 13.60 35.67 -3.91
C ALA A 344 13.39 36.08 -5.38
N GLN A 345 12.25 36.64 -5.68
CA GLN A 345 12.01 37.28 -6.95
C GLN A 345 13.00 38.46 -7.03
N ALA A 346 14.04 38.28 -7.80
CA ALA A 346 14.90 39.40 -8.22
C ALA A 346 14.03 40.33 -9.05
N SER A 347 13.73 41.48 -8.46
CA SER A 347 13.12 42.62 -9.13
C SER A 347 14.09 43.11 -10.21
N VAL A 348 13.80 42.86 -11.47
CA VAL A 348 14.40 43.60 -12.59
C VAL A 348 13.64 44.90 -12.68
N ALA A 349 14.29 45.98 -12.22
CA ALA A 349 13.85 47.33 -12.47
C ALA A 349 14.11 47.66 -13.92
N THR A 350 13.04 47.91 -14.68
CA THR A 350 13.13 48.63 -15.94
C THR A 350 12.46 49.98 -15.70
N GLN A 351 13.29 51.02 -15.75
CA GLN A 351 12.89 52.41 -15.78
C GLN A 351 12.29 52.68 -17.17
N GLU A 352 11.10 53.28 -17.20
CA GLU A 352 10.72 54.22 -18.24
C GLU A 352 9.82 55.31 -17.67
N GLN A 353 10.15 56.53 -18.08
CA GLN A 353 9.75 57.82 -17.55
C GLN A 353 8.42 58.32 -18.12
N THR A 354 7.83 59.25 -17.33
CA THR A 354 7.03 60.43 -17.69
C THR A 354 5.60 60.18 -18.19
N SER A 355 4.60 60.73 -17.54
CA SER A 355 4.18 62.14 -17.42
C SER A 355 2.87 62.25 -16.64
N ASP A 356 2.84 63.14 -15.68
CA ASP A 356 1.63 63.78 -15.09
C ASP A 356 1.00 64.79 -16.08
N PRO A 357 -0.12 65.45 -15.85
CA PRO A 357 -0.86 65.61 -14.63
C PRO A 357 -2.43 65.79 -14.76
N LYS A 358 -3.04 65.92 -13.58
CA LYS A 358 -4.17 66.80 -13.20
C LYS A 358 -5.60 66.29 -13.06
N ASN A 359 -6.04 66.49 -11.80
CA ASN A 359 -7.28 67.15 -11.31
C ASN A 359 -8.56 66.34 -11.43
N SER A 360 -9.41 66.26 -10.48
CA SER A 360 -9.85 67.08 -9.34
C SER A 360 -11.00 66.43 -8.57
N GLN A 361 -11.00 66.70 -7.28
CA GLN A 361 -12.18 66.96 -6.43
C GLN A 361 -13.28 65.93 -6.21
N ALA A 362 -13.34 65.42 -4.98
CA ALA A 362 -14.29 65.76 -3.92
C ALA A 362 -15.70 65.17 -4.05
N SER A 363 -16.12 64.35 -3.14
CA SER A 363 -16.98 64.70 -2.00
C SER A 363 -17.66 63.48 -1.40
N GLU A 364 -17.60 63.43 -0.08
CA GLU A 364 -18.65 63.14 0.88
C GLU A 364 -19.39 61.78 0.91
N ASP A 365 -19.10 61.08 2.00
CA ASP A 365 -20.00 60.75 3.09
C ASP A 365 -21.19 59.81 2.80
N SER A 366 -21.09 58.62 3.34
CA SER A 366 -22.16 58.04 4.16
C SER A 366 -21.82 56.59 4.60
N THR A 367 -21.58 56.46 5.89
CA THR A 367 -21.62 55.20 6.64
C THR A 367 -23.07 54.70 6.73
N PRO A 368 -23.26 53.39 6.63
CA PRO A 368 -24.30 52.73 7.40
C PRO A 368 -23.78 51.61 8.29
N LYS A 369 -24.13 51.80 9.54
CA LYS A 369 -24.11 50.91 10.69
C LYS A 369 -24.27 49.42 10.34
N GLN A 370 -23.29 48.62 10.68
CA GLN A 370 -23.44 47.18 10.82
C GLN A 370 -24.14 46.84 12.13
N LYS A 371 -25.30 46.16 12.03
CA LYS A 371 -25.95 45.44 13.13
C LYS A 371 -25.17 44.13 13.43
N PRO A 372 -25.12 43.68 14.68
CA PRO A 372 -24.41 42.45 15.05
C PRO A 372 -25.20 41.24 14.54
N GLU A 373 -24.56 40.44 13.66
CA GLU A 373 -25.05 39.12 13.33
C GLU A 373 -24.84 38.17 14.50
N THR A 374 -25.93 37.60 14.92
CA THR A 374 -26.05 36.65 16.03
C THR A 374 -25.27 35.38 15.79
N MET A 375 -24.56 34.90 16.81
CA MET A 375 -23.78 33.66 16.87
C MET A 375 -24.53 32.36 16.49
N ALA A 376 -25.81 32.42 16.17
CA ALA A 376 -26.62 31.27 15.74
C ALA A 376 -26.39 30.84 14.27
N GLY A 377 -25.89 31.73 13.40
CA GLY A 377 -25.62 31.41 11.99
C GLY A 377 -24.32 30.61 11.74
N LEU A 378 -23.35 30.74 12.63
CA LEU A 378 -22.08 30.01 12.53
C LEU A 378 -22.19 28.55 12.98
N ALA A 379 -23.08 28.25 13.92
CA ALA A 379 -23.32 26.88 14.39
C ALA A 379 -24.07 26.03 13.34
N THR A 380 -25.01 26.63 12.60
CA THR A 380 -25.77 25.92 11.55
C THR A 380 -24.91 25.59 10.32
N ASN A 381 -23.96 26.45 9.95
CA ASN A 381 -23.05 26.16 8.83
C ASN A 381 -21.99 25.11 9.20
N HIS A 382 -21.56 25.00 10.46
CA HIS A 382 -20.68 23.91 10.92
C HIS A 382 -21.40 22.55 10.99
N ILE A 383 -22.67 22.54 11.40
CA ILE A 383 -23.48 21.30 11.46
C ILE A 383 -23.83 20.81 10.04
N ALA A 384 -24.07 21.70 9.08
CA ALA A 384 -24.32 21.35 7.69
C ALA A 384 -23.06 20.75 7.01
N LYS A 385 -21.84 21.26 7.32
CA LYS A 385 -20.58 20.71 6.81
C LYS A 385 -20.21 19.34 7.41
N ILE A 386 -20.68 19.02 8.60
CA ILE A 386 -20.45 17.73 9.27
C ILE A 386 -21.36 16.63 8.70
N LYS A 387 -22.57 16.97 8.21
CA LYS A 387 -23.48 16.01 7.56
C LYS A 387 -22.95 15.44 6.24
N ASP A 388 -22.02 16.10 5.58
CA ASP A 388 -21.44 15.69 4.29
C ASP A 388 -20.36 14.58 4.39
N LYS A 389 -20.01 14.12 5.60
CA LYS A 389 -19.01 13.05 5.79
C LYS A 389 -19.57 11.63 5.73
N ARG A 390 -20.89 11.44 5.76
CA ARG A 390 -21.53 10.12 5.76
C ARG A 390 -21.79 9.63 4.34
N ASN A 391 -21.44 8.39 4.05
CA ASN A 391 -21.84 7.70 2.83
C ASN A 391 -22.87 6.62 3.19
N LEU A 392 -24.13 7.01 3.33
CA LEU A 392 -25.23 6.11 3.68
C LEU A 392 -25.52 5.08 2.58
N GLN A 393 -25.15 5.37 1.32
CA GLN A 393 -25.27 4.41 0.24
C GLN A 393 -24.31 3.23 0.47
N MET A 394 -23.04 3.50 0.78
CA MET A 394 -22.05 2.47 1.12
C MET A 394 -22.50 1.61 2.31
N LEU A 395 -23.05 2.25 3.35
CA LEU A 395 -23.59 1.52 4.51
C LEU A 395 -24.74 0.59 4.11
N SER A 396 -25.69 1.10 3.32
CA SER A 396 -26.85 0.36 2.85
C SER A 396 -26.44 -0.83 1.96
N GLU A 397 -25.53 -0.62 1.03
CA GLU A 397 -25.02 -1.67 0.15
C GLU A 397 -24.29 -2.77 0.94
N LEU A 398 -23.40 -2.40 1.85
CA LEU A 398 -22.65 -3.36 2.66
C LEU A 398 -23.58 -4.15 3.58
N THR A 399 -24.50 -3.48 4.28
CA THR A 399 -25.44 -4.16 5.18
C THR A 399 -26.41 -5.07 4.42
N SER A 400 -26.86 -4.64 3.22
CA SER A 400 -27.67 -5.48 2.34
C SER A 400 -26.91 -6.72 1.87
N ASN A 401 -25.64 -6.58 1.47
CA ASN A 401 -24.78 -7.70 1.10
C ASN A 401 -24.55 -8.66 2.26
N MET A 402 -24.30 -8.15 3.46
CA MET A 402 -24.15 -8.97 4.68
C MET A 402 -25.39 -9.77 5.02
N LEU A 403 -26.60 -9.20 4.81
CA LEU A 403 -27.85 -9.86 5.15
C LEU A 403 -28.36 -10.81 4.07
N LYS A 404 -28.21 -10.43 2.78
CA LYS A 404 -28.79 -11.20 1.66
C LYS A 404 -27.80 -12.16 1.01
N HIS A 405 -26.51 -11.85 1.06
CA HIS A 405 -25.45 -12.55 0.35
C HIS A 405 -24.21 -12.76 1.21
N PRO A 406 -24.33 -13.38 2.42
CA PRO A 406 -23.19 -13.63 3.30
C PRO A 406 -22.09 -14.49 2.64
N GLU A 407 -22.46 -15.29 1.64
CA GLU A 407 -21.55 -16.13 0.86
C GLU A 407 -20.57 -15.35 -0.02
N ARG A 408 -20.82 -14.06 -0.29
CA ARG A 408 -19.92 -13.20 -1.06
C ARG A 408 -18.63 -12.86 -0.33
N PHE A 409 -18.64 -12.92 0.99
CA PHE A 409 -17.44 -12.75 1.78
C PHE A 409 -16.67 -14.07 1.84
N GLN A 410 -15.39 -14.05 1.48
CA GLN A 410 -14.55 -15.26 1.41
C GLN A 410 -14.30 -15.86 2.79
N ASP A 411 -14.02 -14.97 3.76
CA ASP A 411 -13.71 -15.35 5.13
C ASP A 411 -14.12 -14.26 6.15
N ILE A 412 -13.93 -14.58 7.41
CA ILE A 412 -14.22 -13.65 8.51
C ILE A 412 -13.27 -12.44 8.52
N HIS A 413 -12.08 -12.56 7.92
CA HIS A 413 -11.10 -11.48 7.87
C HIS A 413 -11.54 -10.39 6.92
N GLU A 414 -12.02 -10.76 5.74
CA GLU A 414 -12.60 -9.84 4.76
C GLU A 414 -13.84 -9.14 5.35
N LEU A 415 -14.72 -9.90 5.99
CA LEU A 415 -15.91 -9.37 6.64
C LEU A 415 -15.60 -8.33 7.72
N MET A 416 -14.62 -8.61 8.60
CA MET A 416 -14.23 -7.68 9.67
C MET A 416 -13.58 -6.41 9.13
N ASN A 417 -12.73 -6.54 8.10
CA ASN A 417 -12.15 -5.38 7.44
C ASN A 417 -13.22 -4.51 6.79
N ALA A 418 -14.17 -5.11 6.06
CA ALA A 418 -15.28 -4.38 5.46
C ALA A 418 -16.11 -3.64 6.52
N ALA A 419 -16.37 -4.25 7.67
CA ALA A 419 -17.12 -3.63 8.76
C ALA A 419 -16.40 -2.40 9.36
N VAL A 420 -15.10 -2.52 9.71
CA VAL A 420 -14.36 -1.37 10.27
C VAL A 420 -14.17 -0.24 9.26
N GLN A 421 -14.03 -0.57 7.97
CA GLN A 421 -13.97 0.42 6.90
C GLN A 421 -15.34 1.13 6.73
N CYS A 422 -16.44 0.39 6.78
CA CYS A 422 -17.77 0.97 6.66
C CYS A 422 -18.10 1.91 7.84
N ILE A 423 -17.62 1.62 9.05
CA ILE A 423 -17.77 2.54 10.19
C ILE A 423 -17.06 3.85 9.89
N LYS A 424 -15.87 3.81 9.33
CA LYS A 424 -15.11 5.03 9.01
C LYS A 424 -15.72 5.79 7.83
N TYR A 425 -15.94 5.13 6.71
CA TYR A 425 -16.30 5.80 5.46
C TYR A 425 -17.81 5.87 5.21
N GLY A 426 -18.58 4.90 5.73
CA GLY A 426 -20.03 4.90 5.67
C GLY A 426 -20.68 5.77 6.74
N LEU A 427 -20.23 5.61 8.00
CA LEU A 427 -20.74 6.40 9.13
C LEU A 427 -19.99 7.71 9.37
N GLY A 428 -18.79 7.88 8.80
CA GLY A 428 -17.97 9.07 8.98
C GLY A 428 -17.29 9.16 10.35
N LEU A 429 -17.16 8.03 11.08
CA LEU A 429 -16.47 7.96 12.36
C LEU A 429 -14.96 7.83 12.15
N GLU A 430 -14.16 8.56 12.92
CA GLU A 430 -12.72 8.64 12.64
C GLU A 430 -11.95 7.37 12.98
N ARG A 431 -12.31 6.70 14.09
CA ARG A 431 -11.61 5.50 14.56
C ARG A 431 -12.59 4.36 14.80
N SER A 432 -12.19 3.17 14.34
CA SER A 432 -12.96 1.95 14.59
C SER A 432 -12.05 0.74 14.70
N SER A 433 -12.46 -0.24 15.51
CA SER A 433 -11.78 -1.53 15.62
C SER A 433 -12.74 -2.70 15.79
N ALA A 434 -12.29 -3.87 15.34
CA ALA A 434 -12.87 -5.15 15.69
C ALA A 434 -11.84 -5.96 16.49
N ALA A 435 -12.15 -6.22 17.74
CA ALA A 435 -11.33 -6.99 18.65
C ALA A 435 -11.91 -8.39 18.83
N LEU A 436 -11.08 -9.42 18.63
CA LEU A 436 -11.48 -10.82 18.73
C LEU A 436 -11.34 -11.34 20.16
N ILE A 437 -12.31 -12.15 20.57
CA ILE A 437 -12.29 -12.87 21.85
C ILE A 437 -11.63 -14.23 21.64
N ASN A 438 -10.66 -14.57 22.49
CA ASN A 438 -10.02 -15.88 22.44
C ASN A 438 -10.99 -17.01 22.82
N SER A 439 -10.66 -18.25 22.45
CA SER A 439 -11.52 -19.43 22.68
C SER A 439 -11.86 -19.70 24.14
N SER A 440 -11.00 -19.30 25.07
CA SER A 440 -11.21 -19.40 26.53
C SER A 440 -11.98 -18.23 27.13
N CYS A 441 -12.39 -17.24 26.33
CA CYS A 441 -13.08 -16.01 26.75
C CYS A 441 -12.35 -15.22 27.86
N THR A 442 -11.03 -15.32 27.92
CA THR A 442 -10.19 -14.65 28.93
C THR A 442 -9.55 -13.37 28.43
N LYS A 443 -9.37 -13.23 27.11
CA LYS A 443 -8.70 -12.08 26.50
C LYS A 443 -9.44 -11.58 25.28
N LEU A 444 -9.50 -10.26 25.15
CA LEU A 444 -9.94 -9.53 23.97
C LEU A 444 -8.71 -8.89 23.32
N VAL A 445 -8.49 -9.14 22.05
CA VAL A 445 -7.33 -8.63 21.31
C VAL A 445 -7.80 -7.90 20.07
N THR A 446 -7.36 -6.66 19.88
CA THR A 446 -7.66 -5.88 18.67
C THR A 446 -6.92 -6.47 17.47
N TYR A 447 -7.66 -6.76 16.41
CA TYR A 447 -7.10 -7.33 15.17
C TYR A 447 -7.31 -6.44 13.94
N TYR A 448 -8.49 -5.82 13.83
CA TYR A 448 -8.86 -5.02 12.67
C TYR A 448 -9.08 -3.59 13.13
N THR A 449 -8.48 -2.64 12.43
CA THR A 449 -8.54 -1.23 12.81
C THR A 449 -8.70 -0.35 11.58
N SER A 450 -9.44 0.74 11.74
CA SER A 450 -9.52 1.80 10.74
C SER A 450 -9.43 3.16 11.45
N GLY A 451 -8.60 4.07 10.92
CA GLY A 451 -8.40 5.40 11.50
C GLY A 451 -7.58 5.46 12.81
N MET A 452 -6.91 4.37 13.21
CA MET A 452 -6.18 4.30 14.49
C MET A 452 -4.67 4.51 14.36
N MET A 453 -4.20 5.12 13.29
CA MET A 453 -2.77 5.29 13.04
C MET A 453 -2.10 6.23 14.02
N ASP A 454 -2.83 7.25 14.46
CA ASP A 454 -2.37 8.22 15.45
C ASP A 454 -2.58 7.72 16.90
N SER A 455 -3.16 6.54 17.04
CA SER A 455 -3.46 5.91 18.34
C SER A 455 -2.93 4.47 18.38
N PRO A 456 -1.60 4.24 18.30
CA PRO A 456 -1.03 2.88 18.24
C PRO A 456 -1.35 2.04 19.48
N LYS A 457 -1.49 2.67 20.64
CA LYS A 457 -1.91 2.00 21.87
C LYS A 457 -3.35 1.47 21.79
N LEU A 458 -4.22 2.13 21.04
CA LEU A 458 -5.59 1.70 20.79
C LEU A 458 -5.65 0.60 19.73
N ALA A 459 -4.78 0.68 18.73
CA ALA A 459 -4.67 -0.34 17.69
C ALA A 459 -4.13 -1.69 18.22
N ASP A 460 -3.25 -1.66 19.20
CA ASP A 460 -2.66 -2.85 19.83
C ASP A 460 -3.30 -3.20 21.18
N LEU A 461 -4.51 -2.71 21.43
CA LEU A 461 -5.18 -2.88 22.73
C LEU A 461 -5.51 -4.35 23.02
N VAL A 462 -5.09 -4.79 24.19
CA VAL A 462 -5.44 -6.10 24.77
C VAL A 462 -6.16 -5.87 26.10
N ILE A 463 -7.35 -6.46 26.25
CA ILE A 463 -8.16 -6.35 27.46
C ILE A 463 -8.30 -7.74 28.10
N ASP A 464 -8.04 -7.79 29.40
CA ASP A 464 -8.26 -8.96 30.23
C ASP A 464 -9.76 -9.05 30.60
N LEU A 465 -10.43 -10.09 30.12
CA LEU A 465 -11.86 -10.34 30.34
C LEU A 465 -12.13 -11.11 31.65
N THR A 466 -11.11 -11.54 32.36
CA THR A 466 -11.27 -12.19 33.69
C THR A 466 -11.60 -11.18 34.78
N LYS A 467 -11.26 -9.90 34.57
CA LYS A 467 -11.52 -8.81 35.50
C LYS A 467 -12.92 -8.22 35.28
N PRO A 468 -13.66 -7.91 36.37
CA PRO A 468 -14.97 -7.27 36.28
C PRO A 468 -14.88 -5.94 35.51
N SER A 469 -15.55 -5.87 34.34
CA SER A 469 -15.54 -4.70 33.47
C SER A 469 -16.74 -4.68 32.54
N LEU A 470 -16.96 -3.55 31.87
CA LEU A 470 -17.94 -3.44 30.78
C LEU A 470 -17.67 -4.51 29.70
N PHE A 471 -16.41 -4.75 29.36
CA PHE A 471 -16.02 -5.72 28.33
C PHE A 471 -16.29 -7.16 28.73
N GLN A 472 -16.13 -7.51 30.00
CA GLN A 472 -16.55 -8.81 30.51
C GLN A 472 -18.06 -9.01 30.35
N LYS A 473 -18.87 -8.00 30.67
CA LYS A 473 -20.33 -8.06 30.48
C LYS A 473 -20.71 -8.19 29.00
N LEU A 474 -20.00 -7.48 28.11
CA LEU A 474 -20.16 -7.57 26.67
C LEU A 474 -19.75 -8.94 26.11
N ALA A 475 -18.84 -9.63 26.74
CA ALA A 475 -18.45 -11.00 26.37
C ALA A 475 -19.44 -12.06 26.90
N GLN A 476 -20.31 -11.73 27.87
CA GLN A 476 -21.30 -12.65 28.41
C GLN A 476 -22.67 -12.56 27.72
N LYS A 477 -23.03 -11.38 27.20
CA LYS A 477 -24.33 -11.12 26.58
C LYS A 477 -24.18 -10.23 25.34
N PRO A 478 -25.00 -10.44 24.28
CA PRO A 478 -25.02 -9.56 23.12
C PRO A 478 -25.57 -8.18 23.51
N LEU A 479 -24.67 -7.26 23.81
CA LEU A 479 -24.97 -5.91 24.26
C LEU A 479 -24.25 -4.89 23.39
N GLY A 480 -24.93 -3.76 23.16
CA GLY A 480 -24.31 -2.57 22.62
C GLY A 480 -24.55 -1.38 23.56
N THR A 481 -23.57 -0.52 23.66
CA THR A 481 -23.70 0.68 24.49
C THR A 481 -23.05 1.89 23.82
N TRP A 482 -23.63 3.02 24.06
CA TRP A 482 -23.08 4.32 23.70
C TRP A 482 -22.57 5.00 24.96
N ILE A 483 -21.27 5.18 25.06
CA ILE A 483 -20.64 5.97 26.11
C ILE A 483 -20.59 7.42 25.61
N ASN A 484 -21.13 8.33 26.39
CA ASN A 484 -21.16 9.77 26.11
C ASN A 484 -20.79 10.58 27.36
N GLN A 485 -20.67 11.89 27.22
CA GLN A 485 -20.23 12.78 28.29
C GLN A 485 -21.11 12.70 29.55
N SER A 486 -22.41 12.43 29.39
CA SER A 486 -23.36 12.38 30.52
C SER A 486 -23.26 11.07 31.31
N ASN A 487 -22.96 9.93 30.66
CA ASN A 487 -22.90 8.63 31.31
C ASN A 487 -21.46 8.13 31.60
N PHE A 488 -20.44 8.71 30.94
CA PHE A 488 -19.04 8.34 31.14
C PHE A 488 -18.60 8.41 32.61
N PRO A 489 -18.91 9.46 33.41
CA PRO A 489 -18.51 9.52 34.81
C PRO A 489 -19.06 8.33 35.64
N LYS A 490 -20.31 7.92 35.40
CA LYS A 490 -20.96 6.79 36.05
C LYS A 490 -20.38 5.43 35.63
N MET A 491 -19.93 5.34 34.37
CA MET A 491 -19.39 4.11 33.79
C MET A 491 -17.86 4.01 33.91
N ARG A 492 -17.17 5.05 34.36
CA ARG A 492 -15.71 5.17 34.39
C ARG A 492 -15.01 3.97 35.04
N ASN A 493 -15.53 3.48 36.17
CA ASN A 493 -14.97 2.35 36.90
C ASN A 493 -15.21 1.00 36.21
N ALA A 494 -16.21 0.92 35.33
CA ALA A 494 -16.48 -0.29 34.54
C ALA A 494 -15.70 -0.33 33.22
N ILE A 495 -15.12 0.78 32.77
CA ILE A 495 -14.33 0.87 31.54
C ILE A 495 -12.86 0.59 31.88
N PRO A 496 -12.19 -0.37 31.22
CA PRO A 496 -10.77 -0.66 31.46
C PRO A 496 -9.90 0.57 31.30
N THR A 497 -9.00 0.81 32.24
CA THR A 497 -8.07 1.96 32.23
C THR A 497 -7.20 1.97 30.96
N ALA A 498 -6.85 0.76 30.48
CA ALA A 498 -6.09 0.60 29.24
C ALA A 498 -6.81 1.21 28.03
N LEU A 499 -8.14 1.06 27.89
CA LEU A 499 -8.91 1.66 26.82
C LEU A 499 -8.95 3.19 26.97
N VAL A 500 -9.22 3.71 28.15
CA VAL A 500 -9.32 5.16 28.38
C VAL A 500 -7.99 5.85 28.08
N ASN A 501 -6.88 5.26 28.53
CA ASN A 501 -5.55 5.81 28.30
C ASN A 501 -5.11 5.68 26.81
N ALA A 502 -5.65 4.69 26.11
CA ALA A 502 -5.31 4.46 24.72
C ALA A 502 -6.18 5.29 23.76
N SER A 503 -7.47 5.46 24.06
CA SER A 503 -8.41 6.19 23.20
C SER A 503 -8.40 7.69 23.46
N GLN A 504 -8.15 8.12 24.70
CA GLN A 504 -8.31 9.51 25.18
C GLN A 504 -9.68 10.09 24.83
N SER A 505 -10.66 9.22 24.58
CA SER A 505 -12.03 9.60 24.21
C SER A 505 -13.02 9.23 25.31
N HIS A 506 -13.93 10.14 25.58
CA HIS A 506 -15.06 9.94 26.50
C HIS A 506 -16.38 9.67 25.76
N HIS A 507 -16.32 9.60 24.41
CA HIS A 507 -17.47 9.40 23.53
C HIS A 507 -17.16 8.28 22.56
N PHE A 508 -17.82 7.12 22.70
CA PHE A 508 -17.62 6.00 21.79
C PHE A 508 -18.80 5.03 21.78
N PHE A 509 -18.93 4.31 20.68
CA PHE A 509 -19.83 3.17 20.55
C PHE A 509 -19.07 1.88 20.76
N ILE A 510 -19.74 0.91 21.39
CA ILE A 510 -19.19 -0.43 21.57
C ILE A 510 -20.32 -1.45 21.47
N GLN A 511 -20.08 -2.55 20.75
CA GLN A 511 -21.06 -3.63 20.60
C GLN A 511 -20.37 -4.98 20.48
N SER A 512 -20.90 -5.98 21.18
CA SER A 512 -20.50 -7.38 21.06
C SER A 512 -21.27 -8.11 19.98
N ILE A 513 -20.57 -8.97 19.24
CA ILE A 513 -21.12 -9.83 18.19
C ILE A 513 -20.96 -11.28 18.63
N PHE A 514 -22.01 -12.03 18.53
CA PHE A 514 -22.09 -13.44 18.92
C PHE A 514 -22.36 -14.33 17.71
N ALA A 515 -21.88 -15.57 17.79
CA ALA A 515 -22.28 -16.66 16.90
C ALA A 515 -22.70 -17.84 17.75
N LYS A 516 -23.93 -18.33 17.60
CA LYS A 516 -24.46 -19.48 18.38
C LYS A 516 -24.22 -19.34 19.88
N ASN A 517 -24.58 -18.24 20.45
CA ASN A 517 -24.39 -17.91 21.89
C ASN A 517 -22.94 -17.84 22.39
N LYS A 518 -21.94 -17.85 21.48
CA LYS A 518 -20.54 -17.61 21.82
C LYS A 518 -20.11 -16.22 21.38
N PRO A 519 -19.46 -15.46 22.25
CA PRO A 519 -18.93 -14.16 21.87
C PRO A 519 -17.74 -14.34 20.91
N VAL A 520 -17.74 -13.60 19.79
CA VAL A 520 -16.72 -13.70 18.75
C VAL A 520 -15.89 -12.44 18.68
N VAL A 521 -16.55 -11.29 18.60
CA VAL A 521 -15.88 -10.01 18.38
C VAL A 521 -16.59 -8.88 19.16
N ILE A 522 -15.81 -7.88 19.56
CA ILE A 522 -16.34 -6.60 20.06
C ILE A 522 -15.91 -5.52 19.08
N ILE A 523 -16.88 -4.74 18.61
CA ILE A 523 -16.68 -3.60 17.72
C ILE A 523 -16.64 -2.34 18.57
N TYR A 524 -15.64 -1.50 18.32
CA TYR A 524 -15.47 -0.17 18.91
C TYR A 524 -15.44 0.89 17.82
N ALA A 525 -16.02 2.06 18.10
CA ALA A 525 -15.96 3.20 17.19
C ALA A 525 -16.07 4.53 17.94
N ASP A 526 -15.29 5.54 17.52
CA ASP A 526 -15.37 6.91 18.02
C ASP A 526 -15.05 7.94 16.93
N SER A 527 -15.20 9.22 17.27
CA SER A 527 -14.90 10.36 16.40
C SER A 527 -13.49 10.92 16.55
N GLY A 528 -12.56 10.22 17.25
CA GLY A 528 -11.22 10.73 17.54
C GLY A 528 -11.20 11.81 18.64
N GLU A 529 -10.02 12.37 18.90
CA GLU A 529 -9.81 13.36 19.97
C GLU A 529 -10.43 14.73 19.65
N ARG A 530 -10.53 15.07 18.37
CA ARG A 530 -11.04 16.35 17.85
C ARG A 530 -12.29 16.18 17.00
N GLY A 531 -12.93 15.01 17.05
CA GLY A 531 -14.07 14.67 16.22
C GLY A 531 -15.36 15.37 16.65
N SER A 532 -16.34 15.31 15.74
CA SER A 532 -17.71 15.77 16.02
C SER A 532 -18.35 14.93 17.12
N GLU A 533 -19.27 15.54 17.86
CA GLU A 533 -20.06 14.84 18.87
C GLU A 533 -20.88 13.71 18.21
N LEU A 534 -20.83 12.53 18.82
CA LEU A 534 -21.59 11.36 18.37
C LEU A 534 -23.08 11.59 18.59
N THR A 535 -23.90 11.27 17.59
CA THR A 535 -25.34 11.46 17.64
C THR A 535 -26.11 10.15 17.84
N GLU A 536 -27.39 10.25 18.24
CA GLU A 536 -28.28 9.09 18.34
C GLU A 536 -28.47 8.40 16.97
N GLU A 537 -28.47 9.18 15.91
CA GLU A 537 -28.56 8.68 14.55
C GLU A 537 -27.31 7.85 14.17
N ASP A 538 -26.10 8.29 14.54
CA ASP A 538 -24.88 7.53 14.32
C ASP A 538 -24.92 6.21 15.07
N TYR A 539 -25.42 6.21 16.30
CA TYR A 539 -25.57 5.00 17.08
C TYR A 539 -26.59 4.02 16.48
N LYS A 540 -27.67 4.54 15.90
CA LYS A 540 -28.67 3.74 15.18
C LYS A 540 -28.06 3.03 13.98
N TYR A 541 -27.31 3.75 13.14
CA TYR A 541 -26.64 3.17 12.00
C TYR A 541 -25.52 2.19 12.41
N PHE A 542 -24.77 2.51 13.44
CA PHE A 542 -23.77 1.60 14.00
C PHE A 542 -24.40 0.27 14.44
N LYS A 543 -25.54 0.29 15.11
CA LYS A 543 -26.28 -0.91 15.50
C LYS A 543 -26.79 -1.73 14.30
N ILE A 544 -27.23 -1.05 13.22
CA ILE A 544 -27.69 -1.72 11.99
C ILE A 544 -26.52 -2.50 11.38
N LEU A 545 -25.35 -1.87 11.24
CA LEU A 545 -24.16 -2.53 10.72
C LEU A 545 -23.73 -3.72 11.60
N CYS A 546 -23.67 -3.54 12.92
CA CYS A 546 -23.29 -4.59 13.85
C CYS A 546 -24.26 -5.78 13.82
N ARG A 547 -25.57 -5.54 13.62
CA ARG A 547 -26.57 -6.61 13.45
C ARG A 547 -26.34 -7.40 12.16
N ALA A 548 -26.10 -6.71 11.04
CA ALA A 548 -25.78 -7.35 9.77
C ALA A 548 -24.48 -8.17 9.85
N LEU A 549 -23.48 -7.62 10.53
CA LEU A 549 -22.22 -8.30 10.82
C LEU A 549 -22.43 -9.59 11.63
N GLY A 550 -23.28 -9.55 12.65
CA GLY A 550 -23.63 -10.72 13.46
C GLY A 550 -24.22 -11.86 12.62
N HIS A 551 -25.14 -11.53 11.71
CA HIS A 551 -25.73 -12.49 10.77
C HIS A 551 -24.68 -13.18 9.89
N CYS A 552 -23.75 -12.44 9.31
CA CYS A 552 -22.64 -13.02 8.55
C CYS A 552 -21.72 -13.90 9.39
N VAL A 553 -21.36 -13.48 10.60
CA VAL A 553 -20.49 -14.25 11.52
C VAL A 553 -21.14 -15.58 11.88
N GLU A 554 -22.47 -15.60 12.07
CA GLU A 554 -23.23 -16.81 12.32
C GLU A 554 -23.20 -17.76 11.12
N HIS A 555 -23.41 -17.24 9.91
CA HIS A 555 -23.29 -18.00 8.66
C HIS A 555 -21.92 -18.67 8.50
N PHE A 556 -20.82 -17.97 8.78
CA PHE A 556 -19.47 -18.55 8.74
C PHE A 556 -19.27 -19.64 9.79
N SER A 557 -19.84 -19.47 10.98
CA SER A 557 -19.81 -20.49 12.04
C SER A 557 -20.52 -21.77 11.61
N ASP A 558 -21.67 -21.67 10.91
CA ASP A 558 -22.43 -22.81 10.41
C ASP A 558 -21.69 -23.55 9.30
N ARG A 559 -21.13 -22.82 8.34
CA ARG A 559 -20.33 -23.41 7.26
C ARG A 559 -19.12 -24.19 7.80
N LYS A 560 -18.42 -23.64 8.82
CA LYS A 560 -17.29 -24.34 9.46
C LYS A 560 -17.71 -25.60 10.21
N ALA A 561 -18.89 -25.61 10.83
CA ALA A 561 -19.44 -26.78 11.50
C ALA A 561 -19.83 -27.89 10.51
N THR A 562 -20.40 -27.52 9.37
CA THR A 562 -20.78 -28.46 8.29
C THR A 562 -19.56 -29.13 7.66
N LEU A 563 -18.49 -28.35 7.38
CA LEU A 563 -17.24 -28.87 6.84
C LEU A 563 -16.53 -29.84 7.80
N LYS A 564 -16.59 -29.59 9.11
CA LYS A 564 -16.04 -30.51 10.12
C LYS A 564 -16.83 -31.83 10.19
N LYS A 565 -18.15 -31.77 10.07
CA LYS A 565 -18.98 -32.98 10.05
C LYS A 565 -18.76 -33.85 8.79
N SER A 566 -18.60 -33.24 7.63
CA SER A 566 -18.30 -33.96 6.39
C SER A 566 -16.91 -34.63 6.41
N GLN A 567 -15.91 -34.03 7.06
CA GLN A 567 -14.59 -34.64 7.24
C GLN A 567 -14.58 -35.81 8.24
N GLN A 568 -15.48 -35.81 9.24
CA GLN A 568 -15.60 -36.91 10.20
C GLN A 568 -16.41 -38.11 9.68
N ILE A 569 -17.17 -37.94 8.60
CA ILE A 569 -17.95 -39.02 7.96
C ILE A 569 -17.11 -39.72 6.88
N SER A 570 -16.01 -39.11 6.42
CA SER A 570 -15.11 -39.67 5.41
C SER A 570 -13.83 -40.31 5.98
N THR A 571 -13.71 -40.38 7.30
CA THR A 571 -12.72 -41.19 8.05
C THR A 571 -13.44 -42.36 8.76
#